data_55dbffb53d27ec378f4cbaf8d51d41e7
#
_entry.id   55dbffb53d27ec378f4cbaf8d51d41e7
#
_cell.length_a   1.000
_cell.length_b   1.000
_cell.length_c   1.000
_cell.angle_alpha   90.00
_cell.angle_beta   90.00
_cell.angle_gamma   90.00
#
_symmetry.space_group_name_H-M   'P 1'
#
loop_
_entity.id
_entity.type
_entity.pdbx_description
1 polymer ?
#
loop_
_entity_poly.entity_id
_entity_poly.type
_entity_poly.pdbx_seq_one_letter_code
_entity_poly.pdbx_strand_id
1 'polypeptide(L)'
;MNKIVIFSVLLLLLNQCASTSKKFSAEKDNCRSIHGFFTKSQDCLELKFESIDPKNYGEYQDLHSLILKAIADRVYENKLDNNQAWLIYEDVIRDFNKAKDKNQYLITVLDKYS
;
A
#
# COMPACT_ATOMS: atom_id res chain seq x y z
N MET A 1 -33.09 19.17 13.70
CA MET A 1 -32.04 19.66 12.80
C MET A 1 -30.64 19.30 13.23
N ASN A 2 -30.31 19.44 14.53
CA ASN A 2 -28.93 19.15 15.01
C ASN A 2 -28.50 17.67 14.87
N LYS A 3 -29.44 16.72 14.95
CA LYS A 3 -29.15 15.28 14.79
C LYS A 3 -28.73 14.91 13.36
N ILE A 4 -29.24 15.59 12.35
CA ILE A 4 -28.92 15.34 10.94
C ILE A 4 -27.52 15.86 10.61
N VAL A 5 -27.11 17.01 11.17
CA VAL A 5 -25.79 17.60 10.97
C VAL A 5 -24.70 16.74 11.62
N ILE A 6 -24.93 16.24 12.84
CA ILE A 6 -23.99 15.35 13.56
C ILE A 6 -23.79 14.03 12.79
N PHE A 7 -24.87 13.46 12.26
CA PHE A 7 -24.82 12.23 11.48
C PHE A 7 -24.03 12.40 10.17
N SER A 8 -24.19 13.54 9.48
CA SER A 8 -23.46 13.88 8.26
C SER A 8 -21.96 14.05 8.51
N VAL A 9 -21.56 14.68 9.63
CA VAL A 9 -20.16 14.83 10.02
C VAL A 9 -19.52 13.49 10.35
N LEU A 10 -20.24 12.59 11.03
CA LEU A 10 -19.77 11.25 11.35
C LEU A 10 -19.55 10.40 10.09
N LEU A 11 -20.45 10.49 9.13
CA LEU A 11 -20.32 9.83 7.82
C LEU A 11 -19.12 10.34 7.03
N LEU A 12 -18.84 11.65 7.08
CA LEU A 12 -17.68 12.25 6.42
C LEU A 12 -16.35 11.76 7.04
N LEU A 13 -16.29 11.61 8.36
CA LEU A 13 -15.11 11.09 9.05
C LEU A 13 -14.85 9.62 8.71
N LEU A 14 -15.90 8.80 8.65
CA LEU A 14 -15.80 7.39 8.23
C LEU A 14 -15.36 7.26 6.76
N ASN A 15 -15.87 8.14 5.89
CA ASN A 15 -15.49 8.18 4.48
C ASN A 15 -14.04 8.63 4.28
N GLN A 16 -13.49 9.48 5.14
CA GLN A 16 -12.09 9.90 5.07
C GLN A 16 -11.13 8.74 5.35
N CYS A 17 -11.40 7.89 6.35
CA CYS A 17 -10.61 6.69 6.64
C CYS A 17 -10.67 5.68 5.50
N ALA A 18 -11.85 5.42 4.94
CA ALA A 18 -12.04 4.57 3.77
C ALA A 18 -11.44 5.17 2.50
N SER A 19 -11.42 6.50 2.39
CA SER A 19 -10.90 7.27 1.25
C SER A 19 -9.39 7.11 1.06
N THR A 20 -8.58 7.06 2.13
CA THR A 20 -7.12 6.88 2.03
C THR A 20 -6.77 5.51 1.44
N SER A 21 -7.40 4.46 1.92
CA SER A 21 -7.22 3.10 1.41
C SER A 21 -7.65 2.98 -0.06
N LYS A 22 -8.80 3.58 -0.41
CA LYS A 22 -9.30 3.60 -1.79
C LYS A 22 -8.39 4.41 -2.72
N LYS A 23 -7.88 5.55 -2.27
CA LYS A 23 -6.94 6.37 -3.05
C LYS A 23 -5.66 5.60 -3.33
N PHE A 24 -5.12 4.91 -2.33
CA PHE A 24 -3.91 4.12 -2.52
C PHE A 24 -4.14 2.98 -3.51
N SER A 25 -5.25 2.27 -3.41
CA SER A 25 -5.60 1.20 -4.35
C SER A 25 -5.73 1.73 -5.78
N ALA A 26 -6.40 2.87 -5.97
CA ALA A 26 -6.55 3.50 -7.29
C ALA A 26 -5.20 3.94 -7.87
N GLU A 27 -4.31 4.51 -7.05
CA GLU A 27 -2.99 4.96 -7.49
C GLU A 27 -2.05 3.78 -7.77
N LYS A 28 -2.16 2.70 -7.02
CA LYS A 28 -1.47 1.44 -7.31
C LYS A 28 -1.91 0.91 -8.68
N ASP A 29 -3.20 0.91 -8.96
CA ASP A 29 -3.73 0.49 -10.26
C ASP A 29 -3.25 1.40 -11.38
N ASN A 30 -3.10 2.69 -11.12
CA ASN A 30 -2.52 3.64 -12.06
C ASN A 30 -1.06 3.30 -12.37
N CYS A 31 -0.24 2.99 -11.36
CA CYS A 31 1.14 2.55 -11.56
C CYS A 31 1.19 1.28 -12.43
N ARG A 32 0.31 0.32 -12.16
CA ARG A 32 0.20 -0.91 -12.94
C ARG A 32 -0.21 -0.63 -14.39
N SER A 33 -1.15 0.29 -14.59
CA SER A 33 -1.61 0.70 -15.92
C SER A 33 -0.49 1.33 -16.75
N ILE A 34 0.36 2.16 -16.13
CA ILE A 34 1.45 2.86 -16.82
C ILE A 34 2.62 1.91 -17.12
N HIS A 35 3.03 1.11 -16.14
CA HIS A 35 4.26 0.32 -16.23
C HIS A 35 4.03 -1.16 -16.56
N GLY A 36 2.86 -1.70 -16.28
CA GLY A 36 2.48 -3.10 -16.51
C GLY A 36 3.13 -4.10 -15.57
N PHE A 37 4.45 -4.05 -15.44
CA PHE A 37 5.22 -4.98 -14.63
C PHE A 37 5.51 -4.43 -13.25
N PHE A 38 5.32 -5.27 -12.22
CA PHE A 38 5.63 -4.91 -10.84
C PHE A 38 7.10 -4.49 -10.69
N THR A 39 8.01 -5.20 -11.33
CA THR A 39 9.45 -4.93 -11.29
C THR A 39 9.83 -3.57 -11.85
N LYS A 40 8.99 -2.95 -12.66
CA LYS A 40 9.18 -1.61 -13.24
C LYS A 40 8.40 -0.52 -12.52
N SER A 41 7.64 -0.88 -11.49
CA SER A 41 6.70 0.03 -10.84
C SER A 41 7.15 0.51 -9.46
N GLN A 42 8.34 0.09 -8.99
CA GLN A 42 8.79 0.39 -7.62
C GLN A 42 8.84 1.89 -7.35
N ASP A 43 9.43 2.66 -8.24
CA ASP A 43 9.53 4.12 -8.07
C ASP A 43 8.14 4.78 -8.09
N CYS A 44 7.26 4.32 -8.96
CA CYS A 44 5.89 4.81 -9.02
C CYS A 44 5.16 4.56 -7.70
N LEU A 45 5.28 3.35 -7.15
CA LEU A 45 4.64 2.98 -5.89
C LEU A 45 5.19 3.77 -4.69
N GLU A 46 6.50 4.02 -4.66
CA GLU A 46 7.13 4.87 -3.65
C GLU A 46 6.57 6.29 -3.68
N LEU A 47 6.49 6.89 -4.86
CA LEU A 47 5.94 8.24 -5.03
C LEU A 47 4.47 8.31 -4.61
N LYS A 48 3.68 7.29 -4.91
CA LYS A 48 2.26 7.25 -4.52
C LYS A 48 2.10 7.10 -3.01
N PHE A 49 2.93 6.29 -2.37
CA PHE A 49 2.91 6.15 -0.91
C PHE A 49 3.25 7.51 -0.24
N GLU A 50 4.31 8.16 -0.69
CA GLU A 50 4.69 9.49 -0.18
C GLU A 50 3.57 10.51 -0.34
N SER A 51 2.92 10.53 -1.50
CA SER A 51 1.87 11.49 -1.82
C SER A 51 0.59 11.28 -1.00
N ILE A 52 0.19 10.02 -0.80
CA ILE A 52 -1.10 9.68 -0.17
C ILE A 52 -1.00 9.63 1.35
N ASP A 53 0.10 9.11 1.88
CA ASP A 53 0.27 8.90 3.31
C ASP A 53 1.68 9.34 3.76
N PRO A 54 1.97 10.65 3.70
CA PRO A 54 3.33 11.16 3.93
C PRO A 54 3.87 10.86 5.33
N LYS A 55 3.00 10.78 6.34
CA LYS A 55 3.40 10.46 7.71
C LYS A 55 3.93 9.03 7.82
N ASN A 56 3.18 8.05 7.34
CA ASN A 56 3.60 6.66 7.35
C ASN A 56 4.76 6.42 6.37
N TYR A 57 4.76 7.09 5.24
CA TYR A 57 5.90 7.04 4.31
C TYR A 57 7.19 7.49 4.99
N GLY A 58 7.18 8.61 5.69
CA GLY A 58 8.37 9.12 6.39
C GLY A 58 8.90 8.15 7.44
N GLU A 59 8.02 7.43 8.13
CA GLU A 59 8.39 6.48 9.18
C GLU A 59 8.81 5.10 8.64
N TYR A 60 8.15 4.62 7.57
CA TYR A 60 8.28 3.25 7.09
C TYR A 60 8.86 3.12 5.68
N GLN A 61 9.41 4.19 5.10
CA GLN A 61 9.90 4.18 3.72
C GLN A 61 10.96 3.10 3.47
N ASP A 62 11.88 2.89 4.41
CA ASP A 62 12.95 1.91 4.24
C ASP A 62 12.39 0.49 4.19
N LEU A 63 11.49 0.15 5.09
CA LEU A 63 10.84 -1.17 5.10
C LEU A 63 9.98 -1.36 3.85
N HIS A 64 9.27 -0.34 3.42
CA HIS A 64 8.47 -0.38 2.20
C HIS A 64 9.35 -0.66 0.98
N SER A 65 10.46 0.05 0.84
CA SER A 65 11.41 -0.15 -0.26
C SER A 65 12.00 -1.56 -0.26
N LEU A 66 12.36 -2.08 0.91
CA LEU A 66 12.90 -3.45 1.04
C LEU A 66 11.85 -4.50 0.67
N ILE A 67 10.59 -4.29 1.03
CA ILE A 67 9.49 -5.20 0.68
C ILE A 67 9.25 -5.19 -0.83
N LEU A 68 9.21 -4.01 -1.45
CA LEU A 68 9.07 -3.90 -2.90
C LEU A 68 10.20 -4.65 -3.62
N LYS A 69 11.43 -4.46 -3.15
CA LYS A 69 12.60 -5.16 -3.70
C LYS A 69 12.50 -6.67 -3.52
N ALA A 70 12.10 -7.14 -2.33
CA ALA A 70 11.97 -8.56 -2.04
C ALA A 70 10.94 -9.23 -2.97
N ILE A 71 9.79 -8.60 -3.17
CA ILE A 71 8.74 -9.10 -4.09
C ILE A 71 9.27 -9.10 -5.54
N ALA A 72 9.92 -8.02 -5.96
CA ALA A 72 10.48 -7.90 -7.31
C ALA A 72 11.56 -8.96 -7.57
N ASP A 73 12.44 -9.21 -6.62
CA ASP A 73 13.49 -10.23 -6.72
C ASP A 73 12.88 -11.61 -6.93
N ARG A 74 11.76 -11.93 -6.29
CA ARG A 74 11.07 -13.21 -6.51
C ARG A 74 10.47 -13.32 -7.91
N VAL A 75 10.07 -12.22 -8.52
CA VAL A 75 9.65 -12.21 -9.93
C VAL A 75 10.83 -12.48 -10.84
N TYR A 76 11.98 -11.83 -10.61
CA TYR A 76 13.20 -12.06 -11.37
C TYR A 76 13.71 -13.51 -11.26
N GLU A 77 13.51 -14.14 -10.10
CA GLU A 77 13.91 -15.53 -9.85
C GLU A 77 12.87 -16.56 -10.34
N ASN A 78 11.79 -16.11 -10.98
CA ASN A 78 10.67 -16.94 -11.45
C ASN A 78 9.93 -17.69 -10.31
N LYS A 79 10.00 -17.17 -9.10
CA LYS A 79 9.24 -17.72 -7.94
C LYS A 79 7.84 -17.13 -7.85
N LEU A 80 7.62 -15.97 -8.44
CA LEU A 80 6.32 -15.29 -8.56
C LEU A 80 6.14 -14.82 -10.00
N ASP A 81 4.92 -14.85 -10.49
CA ASP A 81 4.58 -14.13 -11.72
C ASP A 81 4.15 -12.69 -11.42
N ASN A 82 4.01 -11.90 -12.47
CA ASN A 82 3.65 -10.49 -12.35
C ASN A 82 2.31 -10.28 -11.61
N ASN A 83 1.30 -11.09 -11.91
CA ASN A 83 -0.01 -10.98 -11.28
C ASN A 83 0.06 -11.30 -9.78
N GLN A 84 0.81 -12.34 -9.43
CA GLN A 84 1.03 -12.72 -8.02
C GLN A 84 1.72 -11.59 -7.25
N ALA A 85 2.73 -10.95 -7.83
CA ALA A 85 3.42 -9.82 -7.21
C ALA A 85 2.46 -8.66 -6.91
N TRP A 86 1.60 -8.28 -7.86
CA TRP A 86 0.61 -7.23 -7.66
C TRP A 86 -0.40 -7.59 -6.58
N LEU A 87 -0.88 -8.83 -6.54
CA LEU A 87 -1.83 -9.29 -5.52
C LEU A 87 -1.20 -9.30 -4.13
N ILE A 88 0.05 -9.74 -4.01
CA ILE A 88 0.80 -9.73 -2.74
C ILE A 88 0.94 -8.29 -2.25
N TYR A 89 1.34 -7.37 -3.12
CA TYR A 89 1.50 -5.97 -2.72
C TYR A 89 0.17 -5.35 -2.28
N GLU A 90 -0.93 -5.64 -2.98
CA GLU A 90 -2.27 -5.17 -2.60
C GLU A 90 -2.64 -5.65 -1.19
N ASP A 91 -2.40 -6.92 -0.89
CA ASP A 91 -2.63 -7.49 0.44
C ASP A 91 -1.76 -6.82 1.51
N VAL A 92 -0.49 -6.58 1.20
CA VAL A 92 0.45 -5.92 2.12
C VAL A 92 -0.06 -4.53 2.50
N ILE A 93 -0.45 -3.73 1.54
CA ILE A 93 -0.92 -2.37 1.79
C ILE A 93 -2.25 -2.36 2.56
N ARG A 94 -3.17 -3.24 2.18
CA ARG A 94 -4.44 -3.37 2.90
C ARG A 94 -4.22 -3.71 4.37
N ASP A 95 -3.39 -4.70 4.64
CA ASP A 95 -3.15 -5.18 6.00
C ASP A 95 -2.27 -4.21 6.81
N PHE A 96 -1.35 -3.50 6.15
CA PHE A 96 -0.58 -2.41 6.77
C PHE A 96 -1.50 -1.34 7.33
N ASN A 97 -2.51 -0.92 6.57
CA ASN A 97 -3.46 0.11 7.02
C ASN A 97 -4.25 -0.33 8.26
N LYS A 98 -4.47 -1.62 8.44
CA LYS A 98 -5.20 -2.20 9.57
C LYS A 98 -4.30 -2.58 10.75
N ALA A 99 -3.00 -2.67 10.55
CA ALA A 99 -2.08 -3.15 11.56
C ALA A 99 -1.98 -2.17 12.74
N LYS A 100 -2.04 -2.69 13.96
CA LYS A 100 -1.82 -1.92 15.18
C LYS A 100 -0.34 -1.62 15.38
N ASP A 101 0.51 -2.62 15.19
CA ASP A 101 1.96 -2.49 15.19
C ASP A 101 2.46 -2.60 13.75
N LYS A 102 2.55 -1.47 13.07
CA LYS A 102 2.93 -1.41 11.65
C LYS A 102 4.36 -1.84 11.41
N ASN A 103 5.26 -1.49 12.33
CA ASN A 103 6.66 -1.88 12.23
C ASN A 103 6.83 -3.40 12.27
N GLN A 104 6.22 -4.05 13.25
CA GLN A 104 6.27 -5.51 13.38
C GLN A 104 5.61 -6.20 12.18
N TYR A 105 4.50 -5.66 11.71
CA TYR A 105 3.83 -6.20 10.53
C TYR A 105 4.74 -6.18 9.29
N LEU A 106 5.38 -5.04 9.02
CA LEU A 106 6.26 -4.92 7.85
C LEU A 106 7.50 -5.80 7.97
N ILE A 107 8.06 -5.95 9.17
CA ILE A 107 9.19 -6.88 9.41
C ILE A 107 8.77 -8.31 9.10
N THR A 108 7.58 -8.71 9.53
CA THR A 108 7.03 -10.05 9.25
C THR A 108 6.86 -10.28 7.74
N VAL A 109 6.35 -9.29 7.02
CA VAL A 109 6.21 -9.36 5.55
C VAL A 109 7.58 -9.48 4.88
N LEU A 110 8.54 -8.67 5.30
CA LEU A 110 9.89 -8.70 4.73
C LEU A 110 10.54 -10.06 4.94
N ASP A 111 10.43 -10.64 6.14
CA ASP A 111 10.95 -11.98 6.45
C ASP A 111 10.30 -13.04 5.55
N LYS A 112 9.01 -12.91 5.27
CA LYS A 112 8.28 -13.86 4.43
C LYS A 112 8.77 -13.88 2.99
N TYR A 113 9.13 -12.73 2.44
CA TYR A 113 9.49 -12.60 1.01
C TYR A 113 10.99 -12.45 0.76
N SER A 114 11.79 -12.30 1.79
CA SER A 114 13.27 -12.20 1.64
C SER A 114 13.99 -13.52 1.37
#